data_551431b344fdc2955c99885c3dc305dd
#
_entry.id   551431b344fdc2955c99885c3dc305dd
#
_cell.length_a   1.000
_cell.length_b   1.000
_cell.length_c   1.000
_cell.angle_alpha   90.00
_cell.angle_beta   90.00
_cell.angle_gamma   90.00
#
_symmetry.space_group_name_H-M   'P 1'
#
loop_
_entity.id
_entity.type
_entity.pdbx_description
1 polymer ?
#
loop_
_entity_poly.entity_id
_entity_poly.type
_entity_poly.pdbx_seq_one_letter_code
_entity_poly.pdbx_strand_id
1 'polypeptide(L)'
;MNINSHVQLPNCVLRNFRDETDPEKKVWYLDVQTGDILRKSSKKLGTCKGYYSETGERFWAENIENPLSIITHRIQKYCTGEIPCLQISADDADACKRYIKAAFIRSKMAEDEMNKHSVTASTCTEQSNHDMLACFGLRSYGPIESNLEKMDVSVLINKTERMLVVPRNCFYLVTSQDVPHIVAPVCPKGAILLMPREMACAGMTAVVSDPNVIEEMNIWTLCSELEFNSAFVAANSRTELELLKYELPLRHDTCSSIV
;
A
#
# COMPACT_ATOMS: atom_id res chain seq x y z
N MET A 1 27.51 -5.04 -0.14
CA MET A 1 27.08 -3.78 0.50
C MET A 1 25.76 -4.03 1.20
N ASN A 2 25.59 -3.54 2.44
CA ASN A 2 24.29 -3.65 3.10
C ASN A 2 23.37 -2.52 2.58
N ILE A 3 22.43 -2.85 1.72
CA ILE A 3 21.46 -1.94 1.14
C ILE A 3 20.28 -1.75 2.12
N ASN A 4 19.72 -0.56 2.19
CA ASN A 4 18.48 -0.31 2.92
C ASN A 4 17.30 -0.61 2.00
N SER A 5 16.56 -1.66 2.32
CA SER A 5 15.40 -2.13 1.56
C SER A 5 14.09 -1.62 2.16
N HIS A 6 13.17 -1.17 1.34
CA HIS A 6 11.79 -0.96 1.76
C HIS A 6 11.10 -2.33 1.88
N VAL A 7 10.70 -2.69 3.10
CA VAL A 7 10.21 -4.05 3.38
C VAL A 7 8.82 -4.28 2.78
N GLN A 8 7.93 -3.30 2.89
CA GLN A 8 6.55 -3.39 2.41
C GLN A 8 6.20 -2.22 1.49
N LEU A 9 5.96 -1.03 2.05
CA LEU A 9 5.55 0.15 1.30
C LEU A 9 6.74 0.74 0.52
N PRO A 10 6.72 0.73 -0.83
CA PRO A 10 7.85 1.17 -1.63
C PRO A 10 8.04 2.69 -1.61
N ASN A 11 9.29 3.14 -1.76
CA ASN A 11 9.60 4.57 -1.77
C ASN A 11 8.92 5.33 -2.93
N CYS A 12 8.66 4.69 -4.05
CA CYS A 12 7.94 5.31 -5.17
C CYS A 12 6.51 5.75 -4.82
N VAL A 13 5.86 5.09 -3.84
CA VAL A 13 4.59 5.50 -3.27
C VAL A 13 4.80 6.49 -2.13
N LEU A 14 5.65 6.18 -1.13
CA LEU A 14 5.90 7.05 0.02
C LEU A 14 6.30 8.48 -0.36
N ARG A 15 7.08 8.65 -1.42
CA ARG A 15 7.48 10.00 -1.86
C ARG A 15 6.31 10.88 -2.30
N ASN A 16 5.17 10.30 -2.69
CA ASN A 16 3.98 11.04 -3.07
C ASN A 16 3.21 11.57 -1.84
N PHE A 17 3.52 11.05 -0.64
CA PHE A 17 2.97 11.49 0.65
C PHE A 17 3.92 12.39 1.43
N ARG A 18 4.90 13.00 0.77
CA ARG A 18 5.75 14.00 1.41
C ARG A 18 4.97 15.25 1.73
N ASP A 19 5.32 15.86 2.84
CA ASP A 19 4.86 17.19 3.17
C ASP A 19 5.61 18.22 2.30
N GLU A 20 4.93 18.75 1.29
CA GLU A 20 5.52 19.73 0.38
C GLU A 20 5.81 21.09 1.05
N THR A 21 5.25 21.34 2.22
CA THR A 21 5.52 22.53 3.04
C THR A 21 6.79 22.36 3.90
N ASP A 22 7.26 21.14 4.11
CA ASP A 22 8.50 20.85 4.82
C ASP A 22 9.70 21.04 3.88
N PRO A 23 10.69 21.91 4.21
CA PRO A 23 11.91 22.07 3.41
C PRO A 23 12.68 20.78 3.18
N GLU A 24 12.60 19.82 4.12
CA GLU A 24 13.22 18.51 4.01
C GLU A 24 12.32 17.47 3.31
N LYS A 25 11.09 17.86 2.94
CA LYS A 25 10.10 16.98 2.27
C LYS A 25 9.96 15.63 2.96
N LYS A 26 9.81 15.63 4.27
CA LYS A 26 9.59 14.44 5.06
C LYS A 26 8.13 13.97 4.95
N VAL A 27 7.90 12.72 5.30
CA VAL A 27 6.59 12.10 5.41
C VAL A 27 6.18 12.11 6.88
N TRP A 28 4.94 12.48 7.17
CA TRP A 28 4.34 12.28 8.47
C TRP A 28 3.88 10.83 8.62
N TYR A 29 4.02 10.25 9.79
CA TYR A 29 3.48 8.92 10.07
C TYR A 29 2.99 8.82 11.51
N LEU A 30 1.92 8.04 11.68
CA LEU A 30 1.37 7.63 12.96
C LEU A 30 1.90 6.22 13.25
N ASP A 31 2.66 6.06 14.31
CA ASP A 31 3.01 4.75 14.84
C ASP A 31 1.76 4.20 15.55
N VAL A 32 1.20 3.10 15.02
CA VAL A 32 -0.08 2.58 15.51
C VAL A 32 0.04 1.87 16.85
N GLN A 33 1.26 1.48 17.24
CA GLN A 33 1.51 0.82 18.52
C GLN A 33 1.67 1.82 19.66
N THR A 34 2.38 2.94 19.41
CA THR A 34 2.62 3.97 20.44
C THR A 34 1.64 5.12 20.39
N GLY A 35 0.95 5.32 19.27
CA GLY A 35 0.10 6.47 19.00
C GLY A 35 0.89 7.75 18.75
N ASP A 36 2.20 7.67 18.52
CA ASP A 36 3.04 8.84 18.25
C ASP A 36 2.96 9.28 16.80
N ILE A 37 2.84 10.58 16.57
CA ILE A 37 2.91 11.19 15.24
C ILE A 37 4.29 11.79 15.04
N LEU A 38 5.04 11.22 14.10
CA LEU A 38 6.44 11.54 13.86
C LEU A 38 6.69 11.89 12.39
N ARG A 39 7.91 12.37 12.07
CA ARG A 39 8.35 12.66 10.70
C ARG A 39 9.60 11.91 10.35
N LYS A 40 9.66 11.37 9.13
CA LYS A 40 10.85 10.68 8.62
C LYS A 40 11.01 10.88 7.11
N SER A 41 12.24 10.85 6.62
CA SER A 41 12.47 10.81 5.17
C SER A 41 11.81 9.58 4.56
N SER A 42 11.14 9.73 3.42
CA SER A 42 10.53 8.60 2.69
C SER A 42 11.54 7.50 2.36
N LYS A 43 12.82 7.86 2.17
CA LYS A 43 13.90 6.89 1.92
C LYS A 43 14.29 6.04 3.14
N LYS A 44 13.86 6.43 4.34
CA LYS A 44 14.20 5.75 5.61
C LYS A 44 12.98 5.20 6.34
N LEU A 45 11.77 5.63 5.99
CA LEU A 45 10.55 5.13 6.61
C LEU A 45 10.26 3.71 6.10
N GLY A 46 10.03 2.75 6.98
CA GLY A 46 9.72 1.37 6.62
C GLY A 46 10.89 0.59 5.97
N THR A 47 12.14 1.06 6.16
CA THR A 47 13.32 0.34 5.62
C THR A 47 13.97 -0.55 6.67
N CYS A 48 14.48 -1.69 6.21
CA CYS A 48 15.34 -2.58 6.94
C CYS A 48 16.66 -2.76 6.19
N LYS A 49 17.78 -2.81 6.92
CA LYS A 49 19.11 -2.97 6.33
C LYS A 49 19.35 -4.44 5.99
N GLY A 50 19.70 -4.71 4.73
CA GLY A 50 20.04 -6.06 4.28
C GLY A 50 18.87 -7.02 4.22
N TYR A 51 17.63 -6.52 4.11
CA TYR A 51 16.42 -7.36 4.01
C TYR A 51 16.39 -8.16 2.69
N TYR A 52 16.69 -7.50 1.58
CA TYR A 52 16.90 -8.14 0.28
C TYR A 52 18.37 -8.10 -0.13
N SER A 53 18.79 -9.05 -0.99
CA SER A 53 20.05 -8.96 -1.70
C SER A 53 19.99 -7.86 -2.77
N GLU A 54 21.13 -7.53 -3.36
CA GLU A 54 21.19 -6.60 -4.49
C GLU A 54 20.40 -7.10 -5.70
N THR A 55 20.36 -8.42 -5.91
CA THR A 55 19.56 -9.05 -6.97
C THR A 55 18.07 -8.94 -6.66
N GLY A 56 17.65 -9.17 -5.41
CA GLY A 56 16.28 -8.99 -4.97
C GLY A 56 15.79 -7.55 -5.11
N GLU A 57 16.59 -6.58 -4.69
CA GLU A 57 16.28 -5.15 -4.86
C GLU A 57 16.14 -4.75 -6.32
N ARG A 58 17.04 -5.23 -7.18
CA ARG A 58 16.94 -4.97 -8.62
C ARG A 58 15.67 -5.58 -9.22
N PHE A 59 15.34 -6.80 -8.82
CA PHE A 59 14.11 -7.47 -9.25
C PHE A 59 12.85 -6.66 -8.88
N TRP A 60 12.76 -6.17 -7.62
CA TRP A 60 11.65 -5.35 -7.16
C TRP A 60 11.57 -4.04 -7.94
N ALA A 61 12.70 -3.35 -8.12
CA ALA A 61 12.76 -2.10 -8.85
C ALA A 61 12.28 -2.26 -10.29
N GLU A 62 12.76 -3.24 -11.02
CA GLU A 62 12.46 -3.43 -12.45
C GLU A 62 11.04 -3.94 -12.69
N ASN A 63 10.55 -4.89 -11.87
CA ASN A 63 9.30 -5.57 -12.14
C ASN A 63 8.07 -4.92 -11.46
N ILE A 64 8.27 -4.18 -10.37
CA ILE A 64 7.18 -3.60 -9.57
C ILE A 64 7.30 -2.09 -9.48
N GLU A 65 8.41 -1.54 -8.94
CA GLU A 65 8.45 -0.13 -8.56
C GLU A 65 8.53 0.82 -9.77
N ASN A 66 9.30 0.47 -10.80
CA ASN A 66 9.41 1.31 -12.00
C ASN A 66 8.08 1.36 -12.77
N PRO A 67 7.40 0.24 -13.10
CA PRO A 67 6.08 0.28 -13.73
C PRO A 67 5.05 1.02 -12.87
N LEU A 68 5.00 0.76 -11.56
CA LEU A 68 4.11 1.45 -10.65
C LEU A 68 4.38 2.96 -10.61
N SER A 69 5.65 3.37 -10.60
CA SER A 69 6.04 4.78 -10.56
C SER A 69 5.49 5.58 -11.73
N ILE A 70 5.40 4.98 -12.92
CA ILE A 70 4.85 5.62 -14.12
C ILE A 70 3.35 5.92 -13.92
N ILE A 71 2.59 4.90 -13.49
CA ILE A 71 1.15 5.07 -13.31
C ILE A 71 0.81 5.99 -12.13
N THR A 72 1.52 5.88 -11.00
CA THR A 72 1.29 6.75 -9.84
C THR A 72 1.58 8.22 -10.16
N HIS A 73 2.61 8.48 -10.96
CA HIS A 73 2.91 9.84 -11.44
C HIS A 73 1.81 10.41 -12.34
N ARG A 74 1.22 9.58 -13.22
CA ARG A 74 0.09 9.98 -14.07
C ARG A 74 -1.16 10.25 -13.23
N ILE A 75 -1.45 9.40 -12.23
CA ILE A 75 -2.55 9.63 -11.28
C ILE A 75 -2.35 10.96 -10.56
N GLN A 76 -1.15 11.23 -10.03
CA GLN A 76 -0.84 12.47 -9.35
C GLN A 76 -1.04 13.69 -10.27
N LYS A 77 -0.53 13.65 -11.49
CA LYS A 77 -0.72 14.72 -12.48
C LYS A 77 -2.19 14.97 -12.84
N TYR A 78 -2.98 13.93 -12.92
CA TYR A 78 -4.42 14.07 -13.12
C TYR A 78 -5.10 14.73 -11.91
N CYS A 79 -4.73 14.33 -10.69
CA CYS A 79 -5.25 14.92 -9.46
C CYS A 79 -4.91 16.40 -9.32
N THR A 80 -3.72 16.82 -9.78
CA THR A 80 -3.28 18.23 -9.77
C THR A 80 -3.81 19.06 -10.95
N GLY A 81 -4.48 18.42 -11.92
CA GLY A 81 -4.99 19.09 -13.12
C GLY A 81 -3.94 19.35 -14.21
N GLU A 82 -2.74 18.79 -14.08
CA GLU A 82 -1.67 18.91 -15.07
C GLU A 82 -1.98 18.15 -16.37
N ILE A 83 -2.79 17.11 -16.31
CA ILE A 83 -3.31 16.39 -17.49
C ILE A 83 -4.83 16.36 -17.46
N PRO A 84 -5.49 16.50 -18.64
CA PRO A 84 -6.96 16.64 -18.72
C PRO A 84 -7.71 15.32 -18.55
N CYS A 85 -7.06 14.18 -18.82
CA CYS A 85 -7.67 12.86 -18.69
C CYS A 85 -6.67 11.82 -18.22
N LEU A 86 -7.19 10.80 -17.55
CA LEU A 86 -6.44 9.63 -17.11
C LEU A 86 -7.02 8.39 -17.81
N GLN A 87 -6.20 7.73 -18.61
CA GLN A 87 -6.54 6.44 -19.21
C GLN A 87 -5.65 5.37 -18.60
N ILE A 88 -6.26 4.25 -18.25
CA ILE A 88 -5.58 3.06 -17.72
C ILE A 88 -5.48 2.06 -18.86
N SER A 89 -4.27 1.82 -19.35
CA SER A 89 -4.01 0.79 -20.36
C SER A 89 -4.01 -0.60 -19.75
N ALA A 90 -3.99 -1.65 -20.56
CA ALA A 90 -3.84 -3.02 -20.10
C ALA A 90 -2.51 -3.20 -19.33
N ASP A 91 -1.42 -2.62 -19.83
CA ASP A 91 -0.11 -2.67 -19.14
C ASP A 91 -0.13 -1.95 -17.79
N ASP A 92 -0.85 -0.83 -17.69
CA ASP A 92 -1.05 -0.13 -16.41
C ASP A 92 -1.84 -1.01 -15.43
N ALA A 93 -2.91 -1.66 -15.91
CA ALA A 93 -3.71 -2.56 -15.09
C ALA A 93 -2.89 -3.75 -14.58
N ASP A 94 -2.06 -4.35 -15.44
CA ASP A 94 -1.14 -5.41 -15.06
C ASP A 94 -0.10 -4.95 -14.04
N ALA A 95 0.45 -3.74 -14.20
CA ALA A 95 1.38 -3.16 -13.23
C ALA A 95 0.71 -2.95 -11.86
N CYS A 96 -0.54 -2.47 -11.83
CA CYS A 96 -1.32 -2.34 -10.59
C CYS A 96 -1.56 -3.69 -9.92
N LYS A 97 -1.98 -4.72 -10.67
CA LYS A 97 -2.21 -6.07 -10.15
C LYS A 97 -0.92 -6.69 -9.61
N ARG A 98 0.19 -6.53 -10.34
CA ARG A 98 1.52 -6.99 -9.86
C ARG A 98 1.93 -6.27 -8.57
N TYR A 99 1.68 -4.97 -8.46
CA TYR A 99 1.94 -4.22 -7.24
C TYR A 99 1.14 -4.76 -6.05
N ILE A 100 -0.16 -4.99 -6.21
CA ILE A 100 -1.00 -5.53 -5.14
C ILE A 100 -0.56 -6.95 -4.75
N LYS A 101 -0.27 -7.81 -5.75
CA LYS A 101 0.28 -9.15 -5.50
C LYS A 101 1.61 -9.08 -4.72
N ALA A 102 2.50 -8.18 -5.12
CA ALA A 102 3.76 -7.94 -4.44
C ALA A 102 3.58 -7.43 -3.01
N ALA A 103 2.66 -6.47 -2.81
CA ALA A 103 2.34 -5.94 -1.50
C ALA A 103 1.78 -7.03 -0.56
N PHE A 104 0.91 -7.90 -1.06
CA PHE A 104 0.41 -9.03 -0.29
C PHE A 104 1.53 -10.00 0.11
N ILE A 105 2.40 -10.39 -0.83
CA ILE A 105 3.53 -11.30 -0.55
C ILE A 105 4.49 -10.71 0.48
N ARG A 106 4.66 -9.38 0.47
CA ARG A 106 5.51 -8.64 1.41
C ARG A 106 4.80 -8.29 2.72
N SER A 107 3.52 -8.60 2.85
CA SER A 107 2.76 -8.32 4.08
C SER A 107 3.22 -9.20 5.24
N LYS A 108 2.99 -8.70 6.46
CA LYS A 108 3.28 -9.46 7.67
C LYS A 108 2.55 -10.80 7.70
N MET A 109 1.33 -10.85 7.17
CA MET A 109 0.52 -12.06 7.11
C MET A 109 1.20 -13.15 6.26
N ALA A 110 1.77 -12.81 5.09
CA ALA A 110 2.49 -13.76 4.27
C ALA A 110 3.78 -14.24 4.95
N GLU A 111 4.48 -13.33 5.63
CA GLU A 111 5.68 -13.66 6.43
C GLU A 111 5.34 -14.64 7.56
N ASP A 112 4.26 -14.40 8.31
CA ASP A 112 3.83 -15.25 9.42
C ASP A 112 3.35 -16.63 8.92
N GLU A 113 2.59 -16.70 7.82
CA GLU A 113 2.18 -17.97 7.21
C GLU A 113 3.37 -18.82 6.78
N MET A 114 4.39 -18.18 6.21
CA MET A 114 5.58 -18.91 5.78
C MET A 114 6.45 -19.35 6.92
N ASN A 115 6.59 -18.56 7.97
CA ASN A 115 7.29 -18.97 9.17
C ASN A 115 6.62 -20.19 9.83
N LYS A 116 5.30 -20.34 9.73
CA LYS A 116 4.57 -21.55 10.17
C LYS A 116 4.89 -22.79 9.34
N HIS A 117 5.18 -22.62 8.05
CA HIS A 117 5.43 -23.73 7.12
C HIS A 117 6.92 -23.99 6.85
N SER A 118 7.83 -23.08 7.23
CA SER A 118 9.28 -23.19 6.94
C SER A 118 10.03 -24.05 7.97
N VAL A 119 9.49 -25.19 8.39
CA VAL A 119 10.06 -26.05 9.45
C VAL A 119 11.37 -26.74 9.05
N THR A 120 11.91 -26.62 7.84
CA THR A 120 13.04 -27.50 7.44
C THR A 120 14.10 -26.97 6.48
N ALA A 121 14.26 -25.68 6.28
CA ALA A 121 15.39 -25.20 5.46
C ALA A 121 16.52 -24.60 6.30
N SER A 122 17.22 -25.45 7.03
CA SER A 122 18.37 -25.06 7.89
C SER A 122 19.65 -24.60 7.16
N THR A 123 19.57 -24.37 5.86
CA THR A 123 20.74 -24.04 5.03
C THR A 123 20.65 -22.72 4.24
N CYS A 124 19.51 -22.05 4.22
CA CYS A 124 19.38 -20.74 3.55
C CYS A 124 19.56 -19.59 4.55
N THR A 125 20.23 -18.52 4.13
CA THR A 125 20.26 -17.28 4.90
C THR A 125 18.88 -16.63 4.87
N GLU A 126 18.51 -15.88 5.92
CA GLU A 126 17.24 -15.14 6.00
C GLU A 126 17.03 -14.24 4.76
N GLN A 127 18.09 -13.56 4.32
CA GLN A 127 18.10 -12.76 3.09
C GLN A 127 17.78 -13.58 1.81
N SER A 128 18.30 -14.79 1.72
CA SER A 128 18.00 -15.70 0.60
C SER A 128 16.54 -16.16 0.60
N ASN A 129 15.94 -16.31 1.77
CA ASN A 129 14.52 -16.64 1.91
C ASN A 129 13.64 -15.47 1.45
N HIS A 130 13.97 -14.24 1.80
CA HIS A 130 13.24 -13.04 1.36
C HIS A 130 13.33 -12.86 -0.18
N ASP A 131 14.50 -13.06 -0.77
CA ASP A 131 14.67 -13.00 -2.22
C ASP A 131 13.89 -14.11 -2.94
N MET A 132 13.91 -15.31 -2.38
CA MET A 132 13.18 -16.45 -2.93
C MET A 132 11.67 -16.21 -2.91
N LEU A 133 11.16 -15.63 -1.81
CA LEU A 133 9.77 -15.21 -1.70
C LEU A 133 9.38 -14.17 -2.72
N ALA A 134 10.20 -13.15 -2.87
CA ALA A 134 9.99 -12.12 -3.85
C ALA A 134 9.87 -12.70 -5.26
N CYS A 135 10.81 -13.56 -5.65
CA CYS A 135 10.88 -14.10 -7.01
C CYS A 135 9.86 -15.22 -7.28
N PHE A 136 9.70 -16.15 -6.33
CA PHE A 136 8.77 -17.28 -6.50
C PHE A 136 7.33 -16.92 -6.16
N GLY A 137 7.09 -16.13 -5.11
CA GLY A 137 5.76 -15.70 -4.74
C GLY A 137 5.06 -14.96 -5.88
N LEU A 138 5.76 -14.07 -6.60
CA LEU A 138 5.20 -13.38 -7.76
C LEU A 138 4.88 -14.32 -8.92
N ARG A 139 5.57 -15.46 -9.04
CA ARG A 139 5.36 -16.43 -10.12
C ARG A 139 4.36 -17.53 -9.79
N SER A 140 4.18 -17.86 -8.51
CA SER A 140 3.55 -19.14 -8.12
C SER A 140 2.44 -19.00 -7.07
N TYR A 141 2.05 -17.80 -6.62
CA TYR A 141 1.01 -17.67 -5.59
C TYR A 141 -0.40 -17.72 -6.23
N GLY A 142 -0.76 -18.94 -6.66
CA GLY A 142 -1.97 -19.23 -7.44
C GLY A 142 -3.30 -18.72 -6.85
N PRO A 143 -3.58 -18.82 -5.54
CA PRO A 143 -4.85 -18.35 -4.98
C PRO A 143 -5.07 -16.84 -5.13
N ILE A 144 -4.03 -16.02 -4.94
CA ILE A 144 -4.14 -14.57 -5.14
C ILE A 144 -4.23 -14.23 -6.62
N GLU A 145 -3.43 -14.88 -7.46
CA GLU A 145 -3.43 -14.65 -8.90
C GLU A 145 -4.82 -14.89 -9.49
N SER A 146 -5.45 -16.04 -9.18
CA SER A 146 -6.79 -16.37 -9.66
C SER A 146 -7.86 -15.36 -9.19
N ASN A 147 -7.72 -14.75 -8.02
CA ASN A 147 -8.64 -13.73 -7.54
C ASN A 147 -8.37 -12.37 -8.22
N LEU A 148 -7.10 -11.96 -8.36
CA LEU A 148 -6.74 -10.72 -9.05
C LEU A 148 -7.08 -10.76 -10.56
N GLU A 149 -7.03 -11.92 -11.20
CA GLU A 149 -7.48 -12.10 -12.59
C GLU A 149 -8.96 -11.82 -12.79
N LYS A 150 -9.79 -12.06 -11.78
CA LYS A 150 -11.24 -11.77 -11.79
C LYS A 150 -11.58 -10.32 -11.46
N MET A 151 -10.59 -9.51 -11.09
CA MET A 151 -10.75 -8.11 -10.75
C MET A 151 -10.32 -7.21 -11.90
N ASP A 152 -11.02 -6.10 -12.07
CA ASP A 152 -10.61 -5.00 -12.94
C ASP A 152 -10.02 -3.85 -12.12
N VAL A 153 -9.12 -3.12 -12.76
CA VAL A 153 -8.43 -1.97 -12.18
C VAL A 153 -9.18 -0.69 -12.54
N SER A 154 -9.49 0.07 -11.51
CA SER A 154 -10.00 1.43 -11.60
C SER A 154 -9.11 2.37 -10.79
N VAL A 155 -9.29 3.67 -10.95
CA VAL A 155 -8.58 4.68 -10.14
C VAL A 155 -9.61 5.52 -9.40
N LEU A 156 -9.42 5.63 -8.09
CA LEU A 156 -10.19 6.54 -7.26
C LEU A 156 -9.49 7.90 -7.23
N ILE A 157 -10.25 8.96 -7.48
CA ILE A 157 -9.81 10.34 -7.44
C ILE A 157 -10.55 11.07 -6.33
N ASN A 158 -9.80 11.59 -5.40
CA ASN A 158 -10.30 12.38 -4.29
C ASN A 158 -10.33 13.87 -4.66
N LYS A 159 -11.52 14.45 -4.78
CA LYS A 159 -11.75 15.88 -5.04
C LYS A 159 -12.09 16.69 -3.80
N THR A 160 -12.06 16.07 -2.61
CA THR A 160 -12.33 16.75 -1.34
C THR A 160 -11.08 17.47 -0.82
N GLU A 161 -11.22 18.29 0.23
CA GLU A 161 -10.09 18.90 0.96
C GLU A 161 -9.32 17.88 1.81
N ARG A 162 -9.98 16.78 2.25
CA ARG A 162 -9.36 15.71 3.02
C ARG A 162 -8.32 14.97 2.17
N MET A 163 -7.32 14.38 2.80
CA MET A 163 -6.26 13.63 2.13
C MET A 163 -6.32 12.16 2.48
N LEU A 164 -6.07 11.30 1.50
CA LEU A 164 -5.86 9.89 1.75
C LEU A 164 -4.57 9.68 2.54
N VAL A 165 -4.60 8.71 3.43
CA VAL A 165 -3.41 8.18 4.10
C VAL A 165 -3.03 6.83 3.46
N VAL A 166 -1.78 6.39 3.65
CA VAL A 166 -1.29 5.14 3.08
C VAL A 166 -0.86 4.17 4.19
N PRO A 167 -1.35 2.92 4.17
CA PRO A 167 -0.94 1.91 5.12
C PRO A 167 0.46 1.38 4.81
N ARG A 168 1.19 0.92 5.80
CA ARG A 168 2.48 0.25 5.60
C ARG A 168 2.36 -0.97 4.69
N ASN A 169 1.24 -1.70 4.79
CA ASN A 169 0.95 -2.87 3.95
C ASN A 169 0.55 -2.52 2.51
N CYS A 170 0.59 -1.23 2.13
CA CYS A 170 0.31 -0.71 0.79
C CYS A 170 -1.17 -0.69 0.37
N PHE A 171 -2.01 -1.53 0.93
CA PHE A 171 -3.43 -1.65 0.59
C PHE A 171 -4.25 -2.10 1.80
N TYR A 172 -5.55 -1.96 1.68
CA TYR A 172 -6.52 -2.54 2.61
C TYR A 172 -7.70 -3.14 1.84
N LEU A 173 -8.43 -4.02 2.50
CA LEU A 173 -9.62 -4.66 1.96
C LEU A 173 -10.86 -3.97 2.49
N VAL A 174 -11.80 -3.71 1.61
CA VAL A 174 -13.15 -3.22 1.96
C VAL A 174 -14.17 -4.20 1.41
N THR A 175 -15.13 -4.59 2.22
CA THR A 175 -16.26 -5.38 1.76
C THR A 175 -17.48 -4.45 1.65
N SER A 176 -18.00 -4.30 0.44
CA SER A 176 -19.23 -3.56 0.18
C SER A 176 -20.24 -4.51 -0.47
N GLN A 177 -21.44 -4.63 0.13
CA GLN A 177 -22.46 -5.56 -0.35
C GLN A 177 -21.94 -7.00 -0.52
N ASP A 178 -21.18 -7.49 0.45
CA ASP A 178 -20.54 -8.80 0.46
C ASP A 178 -19.50 -9.03 -0.66
N VAL A 179 -19.08 -7.98 -1.33
CA VAL A 179 -18.07 -8.04 -2.39
C VAL A 179 -16.76 -7.40 -1.94
N PRO A 180 -15.64 -8.12 -1.99
CA PRO A 180 -14.36 -7.57 -1.60
C PRO A 180 -13.80 -6.61 -2.65
N HIS A 181 -13.33 -5.46 -2.20
CA HIS A 181 -12.58 -4.48 -2.98
C HIS A 181 -11.20 -4.30 -2.36
N ILE A 182 -10.20 -4.05 -3.20
CA ILE A 182 -8.85 -3.72 -2.75
C ILE A 182 -8.61 -2.25 -3.03
N VAL A 183 -8.23 -1.50 -2.01
CA VAL A 183 -7.90 -0.08 -2.12
C VAL A 183 -6.44 0.11 -1.78
N ALA A 184 -5.67 0.69 -2.70
CA ALA A 184 -4.26 0.99 -2.51
C ALA A 184 -4.00 2.49 -2.74
N PRO A 185 -3.94 3.32 -1.70
CA PRO A 185 -3.59 4.73 -1.81
C PRO A 185 -2.18 4.88 -2.41
N VAL A 186 -2.04 5.70 -3.44
CA VAL A 186 -0.76 5.92 -4.13
C VAL A 186 -0.32 7.37 -4.11
N CYS A 187 -1.21 8.28 -3.79
CA CYS A 187 -0.94 9.68 -3.46
C CYS A 187 -2.12 10.25 -2.63
N PRO A 188 -1.97 11.42 -1.99
CA PRO A 188 -3.01 12.00 -1.12
C PRO A 188 -4.37 12.23 -1.79
N LYS A 189 -4.39 12.31 -3.12
CA LYS A 189 -5.60 12.56 -3.91
C LYS A 189 -5.97 11.39 -4.84
N GLY A 190 -5.29 10.24 -4.74
CA GLY A 190 -5.58 9.11 -5.61
C GLY A 190 -5.23 7.76 -5.04
N ALA A 191 -6.06 6.77 -5.36
CA ALA A 191 -5.83 5.36 -5.01
C ALA A 191 -6.09 4.45 -6.22
N ILE A 192 -5.38 3.33 -6.27
CA ILE A 192 -5.69 2.20 -7.14
C ILE A 192 -6.84 1.44 -6.47
N LEU A 193 -7.85 1.09 -7.24
CA LEU A 193 -9.02 0.35 -6.81
C LEU A 193 -9.15 -0.91 -7.66
N LEU A 194 -9.15 -2.09 -7.03
CA LEU A 194 -9.48 -3.35 -7.69
C LEU A 194 -10.85 -3.80 -7.24
N MET A 195 -11.72 -4.06 -8.20
CA MET A 195 -13.10 -4.50 -8.00
C MET A 195 -13.39 -5.73 -8.85
N PRO A 196 -14.29 -6.63 -8.43
CA PRO A 196 -14.75 -7.72 -9.29
C PRO A 196 -15.25 -7.18 -10.63
N ARG A 197 -14.92 -7.92 -11.70
CA ARG A 197 -15.17 -7.51 -13.08
C ARG A 197 -16.65 -7.20 -13.37
N GLU A 198 -17.56 -7.90 -12.69
CA GLU A 198 -19.01 -7.68 -12.82
C GLU A 198 -19.47 -6.31 -12.29
N MET A 199 -18.68 -5.69 -11.40
CA MET A 199 -18.97 -4.39 -10.78
C MET A 199 -18.12 -3.26 -11.33
N ALA A 200 -17.02 -3.61 -12.00
CA ALA A 200 -16.08 -2.64 -12.52
C ALA A 200 -16.48 -2.24 -13.96
N CYS A 201 -16.41 -0.93 -14.23
CA CYS A 201 -16.23 -0.49 -15.60
C CYS A 201 -14.73 -0.35 -15.83
N ALA A 202 -14.13 -1.30 -16.50
CA ALA A 202 -12.68 -1.37 -16.73
C ALA A 202 -12.11 -0.02 -17.21
N GLY A 203 -11.06 0.43 -16.55
CA GLY A 203 -10.41 1.71 -16.87
C GLY A 203 -11.15 2.97 -16.42
N MET A 204 -12.28 2.85 -15.70
CA MET A 204 -13.00 4.01 -15.17
C MET A 204 -12.29 4.66 -13.99
N THR A 205 -12.56 5.96 -13.85
CA THR A 205 -12.15 6.78 -12.73
C THR A 205 -13.34 6.97 -11.80
N ALA A 206 -13.24 6.47 -10.57
CA ALA A 206 -14.20 6.78 -9.51
C ALA A 206 -13.85 8.13 -8.88
N VAL A 207 -14.79 9.05 -8.81
CA VAL A 207 -14.57 10.38 -8.22
C VAL A 207 -15.30 10.47 -6.88
N VAL A 208 -14.56 10.78 -5.82
CA VAL A 208 -15.09 11.05 -4.48
C VAL A 208 -15.11 12.56 -4.25
N SER A 209 -16.30 13.09 -3.94
CA SER A 209 -16.52 14.51 -3.64
C SER A 209 -17.05 14.73 -2.22
N ASP A 210 -17.34 13.66 -1.46
CA ASP A 210 -17.75 13.71 -0.07
C ASP A 210 -16.53 13.47 0.85
N PRO A 211 -16.14 14.43 1.70
CA PRO A 211 -15.01 14.28 2.62
C PRO A 211 -15.23 13.17 3.65
N ASN A 212 -16.46 12.83 4.01
CA ASN A 212 -16.76 11.75 4.95
C ASN A 212 -16.34 10.39 4.39
N VAL A 213 -16.46 10.18 3.08
CA VAL A 213 -15.99 8.96 2.43
C VAL A 213 -14.46 8.82 2.56
N ILE A 214 -13.72 9.90 2.41
CA ILE A 214 -12.26 9.88 2.59
C ILE A 214 -11.88 9.61 4.05
N GLU A 215 -12.64 10.19 4.98
CA GLU A 215 -12.45 9.91 6.41
C GLU A 215 -12.67 8.43 6.74
N GLU A 216 -13.77 7.86 6.25
CA GLU A 216 -14.06 6.44 6.40
C GLU A 216 -12.96 5.56 5.78
N MET A 217 -12.48 5.89 4.58
CA MET A 217 -11.36 5.19 3.94
C MET A 217 -10.07 5.25 4.77
N ASN A 218 -9.79 6.40 5.39
CA ASN A 218 -8.64 6.56 6.28
C ASN A 218 -8.79 5.72 7.57
N ILE A 219 -10.01 5.62 8.10
CA ILE A 219 -10.32 4.74 9.24
C ILE A 219 -10.11 3.26 8.84
N TRP A 220 -10.58 2.84 7.66
CA TRP A 220 -10.33 1.48 7.16
C TRP A 220 -8.83 1.19 6.99
N THR A 221 -8.06 2.18 6.55
CA THR A 221 -6.59 2.09 6.48
C THR A 221 -6.00 1.81 7.87
N LEU A 222 -6.44 2.53 8.90
CA LEU A 222 -5.99 2.33 10.28
C LEU A 222 -6.40 0.96 10.82
N CYS A 223 -7.65 0.53 10.61
CA CYS A 223 -8.14 -0.78 11.04
C CYS A 223 -7.31 -1.91 10.43
N SER A 224 -7.01 -1.83 9.14
CA SER A 224 -6.16 -2.79 8.44
C SER A 224 -4.76 -2.90 9.07
N GLU A 225 -4.15 -1.76 9.44
CA GLU A 225 -2.83 -1.77 10.07
C GLU A 225 -2.87 -2.36 11.50
N LEU A 226 -3.94 -2.12 12.25
CA LEU A 226 -4.15 -2.72 13.57
C LEU A 226 -4.37 -4.24 13.47
N GLU A 227 -5.19 -4.70 12.53
CA GLU A 227 -5.48 -6.12 12.30
C GLU A 227 -4.22 -6.92 11.95
N PHE A 228 -3.36 -6.35 11.10
CA PHE A 228 -2.10 -6.99 10.69
C PHE A 228 -0.93 -6.71 11.64
N ASN A 229 -1.18 -6.09 12.80
CA ASN A 229 -0.15 -5.70 13.77
C ASN A 229 1.03 -4.99 13.08
N SER A 230 0.69 -4.13 12.13
CA SER A 230 1.65 -3.38 11.34
C SER A 230 2.09 -2.10 12.08
N ALA A 231 3.16 -1.46 11.62
CA ALA A 231 3.84 -0.47 12.43
C ALA A 231 3.37 0.96 12.22
N PHE A 232 2.82 1.34 11.05
CA PHE A 232 2.48 2.74 10.81
C PHE A 232 1.51 2.99 9.66
N VAL A 233 0.82 4.14 9.76
CA VAL A 233 0.09 4.80 8.67
C VAL A 233 0.82 6.09 8.30
N ALA A 234 1.00 6.38 7.02
CA ALA A 234 1.70 7.58 6.56
C ALA A 234 0.79 8.57 5.83
N ALA A 235 1.10 9.87 5.94
CA ALA A 235 0.34 10.97 5.35
C ALA A 235 1.26 12.11 4.90
N ASN A 236 0.74 12.99 4.05
CA ASN A 236 1.42 14.22 3.67
C ASN A 236 1.20 15.38 4.67
N SER A 237 0.29 15.22 5.63
CA SER A 237 0.04 16.22 6.66
C SER A 237 -0.12 15.58 8.05
N ARG A 238 0.24 16.34 9.07
CA ARG A 238 0.05 15.96 10.47
C ARG A 238 -1.43 15.91 10.84
N THR A 239 -2.22 16.83 10.31
CA THR A 239 -3.65 16.99 10.63
C THR A 239 -4.44 15.72 10.34
N GLU A 240 -4.22 15.06 9.19
CA GLU A 240 -4.90 13.82 8.86
C GLU A 240 -4.58 12.69 9.87
N LEU A 241 -3.36 12.64 10.36
CA LEU A 241 -2.95 11.65 11.36
C LEU A 241 -3.48 11.95 12.76
N GLU A 242 -3.62 13.23 13.11
CA GLU A 242 -4.23 13.64 14.39
C GLU A 242 -5.69 13.22 14.45
N LEU A 243 -6.44 13.34 13.36
CA LEU A 243 -7.81 12.86 13.27
C LEU A 243 -7.88 11.33 13.44
N LEU A 244 -7.01 10.59 12.78
CA LEU A 244 -6.94 9.14 12.92
C LEU A 244 -6.50 8.70 14.32
N LYS A 245 -5.66 9.45 14.99
CA LYS A 245 -5.19 9.13 16.34
C LYS A 245 -6.35 9.05 17.34
N TYR A 246 -7.39 9.86 17.18
CA TYR A 246 -8.58 9.81 18.04
C TYR A 246 -9.37 8.51 17.88
N GLU A 247 -9.27 7.84 16.73
CA GLU A 247 -9.91 6.56 16.46
C GLU A 247 -9.17 5.35 17.07
N LEU A 248 -7.86 5.48 17.38
CA LEU A 248 -7.03 4.40 17.89
C LEU A 248 -7.61 3.71 19.14
N PRO A 249 -7.99 4.42 20.22
CA PRO A 249 -8.51 3.80 21.44
C PRO A 249 -9.82 3.04 21.20
N LEU A 250 -10.69 3.59 20.34
CA LEU A 250 -12.00 3.01 20.02
C LEU A 250 -11.88 1.70 19.25
N ARG A 251 -10.79 1.51 18.50
CA ARG A 251 -10.60 0.35 17.61
C ARG A 251 -9.77 -0.76 18.24
N HIS A 252 -8.88 -0.44 19.19
CA HIS A 252 -8.19 -1.47 19.97
C HIS A 252 -9.17 -2.37 20.73
N ASP A 253 -10.24 -1.82 21.28
CA ASP A 253 -11.26 -2.58 22.03
C ASP A 253 -12.14 -3.43 21.10
N THR A 254 -12.39 -3.00 19.85
CA THR A 254 -13.22 -3.74 18.88
C THR A 254 -12.45 -4.85 18.17
N CYS A 255 -11.17 -4.67 17.84
CA CYS A 255 -10.36 -5.70 17.18
C CYS A 255 -10.02 -6.86 18.14
N SER A 256 -9.96 -6.61 19.45
CA SER A 256 -9.71 -7.65 20.46
C SER A 256 -10.89 -8.61 20.69
N SER A 257 -12.06 -8.30 20.12
CA SER A 257 -13.30 -9.10 20.26
C SER A 257 -13.64 -9.96 19.04
N ILE A 258 -12.77 -9.99 18.01
CA ILE A 258 -12.98 -10.76 16.77
C ILE A 258 -12.00 -11.94 16.61
N VAL A 259 -11.23 -12.25 17.66
CA VAL A 259 -10.35 -13.44 17.68
C VAL A 259 -11.00 -14.59 18.43
#